data_f8464d26a14bb7576a2a91e78c398f97
#
_entry.id   f8464d26a14bb7576a2a91e78c398f97
#
_cell.length_a   1.000
_cell.length_b   1.000
_cell.length_c   1.000
_cell.angle_alpha   90.00
_cell.angle_beta   90.00
_cell.angle_gamma   90.00
#
_symmetry.space_group_name_H-M   'P 1'
#
loop_
_entity.id
_entity.type
_entity.pdbx_description
1 polymer ?
#
loop_
_entity_poly.entity_id
_entity_poly.type
_entity_poly.pdbx_seq_one_letter_code
_entity_poly.pdbx_strand_id
1 'polypeptide(L)'
;MLIGFVALYLAVSVGIGLYAVTRVHNTKDFALAGRSLPLPVVTATVFATWFGAETVLGVSATFVKDGLGGVVGDPFGASMCLILAGLFFAPKLYRMGLLTIGDYYRVRYDRTVEVVTSIAIVISYLGWVAAQIKALGLVFNLVTGGAISVEWGMVLGTAIVLTYTTFGGMFAVAFLDFIQMMVVMCGLLFITWLISGMTGGVGAVIAHADAAGKLQFFPAEARLALWVPFIGAWITMMLGSIPQQDVFQRITSAKDEKTAVRGSVLGGSLYFVFAFVPMFLAYAAIMVDPALFGNLVKTDSQLVLPTLILQHTPVFAQVIFFGALLAAIMSCSSATLLAPSVSFSENIVKGFYPGMSDKRFLLVMRISLVVFALVVLLIALNSKLTIFQMVESAYKVTLVTAFIPLVFGLYWSRATTQGAYFAMTLGLSVWLSCEVFVKSEVWLAQLVGFIAAFIGMIVGSLLPQKVGRHGAGHGHSAHDAHTTHTAHDANAGHAGNAAHAGHSHAHPHGPQPAPAPTPKE
;
A
#
# COMPACT_ATOMS: atom_id res chain seq x y z
N MET A 1 33.40 4.15 -6.12
CA MET A 1 32.51 5.03 -6.92
C MET A 1 31.03 4.69 -6.66
N LEU A 2 30.58 3.46 -6.84
CA LEU A 2 29.19 3.03 -6.61
C LEU A 2 28.68 3.39 -5.21
N ILE A 3 29.44 3.08 -4.16
CA ILE A 3 29.09 3.38 -2.75
C ILE A 3 28.86 4.89 -2.55
N GLY A 4 29.73 5.74 -3.12
CA GLY A 4 29.59 7.19 -2.98
C GLY A 4 28.30 7.74 -3.60
N PHE A 5 27.90 7.23 -4.78
CA PHE A 5 26.63 7.60 -5.41
C PHE A 5 25.42 7.10 -4.64
N VAL A 6 25.48 5.87 -4.13
CA VAL A 6 24.41 5.35 -3.27
C VAL A 6 24.26 6.17 -1.99
N ALA A 7 25.37 6.51 -1.33
CA ALA A 7 25.35 7.37 -0.14
C ALA A 7 24.77 8.77 -0.44
N LEU A 8 25.16 9.38 -1.58
CA LEU A 8 24.60 10.66 -2.03
C LEU A 8 23.10 10.56 -2.29
N TYR A 9 22.65 9.51 -3.00
CA TYR A 9 21.23 9.26 -3.27
C TYR A 9 20.43 9.14 -1.95
N LEU A 10 20.94 8.38 -0.99
CA LEU A 10 20.32 8.22 0.32
C LEU A 10 20.25 9.54 1.08
N ALA A 11 21.34 10.33 1.09
CA ALA A 11 21.38 11.64 1.74
C ALA A 11 20.35 12.61 1.12
N VAL A 12 20.23 12.63 -0.21
CA VAL A 12 19.24 13.46 -0.92
C VAL A 12 17.82 12.98 -0.58
N SER A 13 17.55 11.68 -0.59
CA SER A 13 16.24 11.12 -0.24
C SER A 13 15.83 11.46 1.19
N VAL A 14 16.74 11.30 2.15
CA VAL A 14 16.51 11.72 3.55
C VAL A 14 16.26 13.23 3.63
N GLY A 15 17.04 14.04 2.92
CA GLY A 15 16.86 15.50 2.88
C GLY A 15 15.49 15.93 2.38
N ILE A 16 15.00 15.32 1.29
CA ILE A 16 13.65 15.55 0.75
C ILE A 16 12.58 15.10 1.74
N GLY A 17 12.75 13.92 2.33
CA GLY A 17 11.83 13.42 3.34
C GLY A 17 11.74 14.30 4.58
N LEU A 18 12.88 14.84 5.06
CA LEU A 18 12.91 15.79 6.16
C LEU A 18 12.30 17.15 5.78
N TYR A 19 12.45 17.60 4.53
CA TYR A 19 11.74 18.80 4.06
C TYR A 19 10.24 18.64 4.17
N ALA A 20 9.69 17.47 3.89
CA ALA A 20 8.27 17.20 4.00
C ALA A 20 7.74 17.30 5.46
N VAL A 21 8.60 17.21 6.47
CA VAL A 21 8.23 17.41 7.89
C VAL A 21 7.59 18.78 8.13
N THR A 22 8.02 19.80 7.38
CA THR A 22 7.47 21.16 7.48
C THR A 22 5.98 21.25 7.11
N ARG A 23 5.43 20.21 6.46
CA ARG A 23 4.03 20.13 6.04
C ARG A 23 3.12 19.38 7.04
N VAL A 24 3.70 18.76 8.07
CA VAL A 24 2.97 17.93 9.02
C VAL A 24 2.68 18.72 10.29
N HIS A 25 1.46 19.21 10.43
CA HIS A 25 1.01 20.00 11.58
C HIS A 25 0.08 19.22 12.52
N ASN A 26 -0.62 18.21 12.02
CA ASN A 26 -1.64 17.44 12.74
C ASN A 26 -1.66 15.97 12.28
N THR A 27 -2.49 15.18 12.94
CA THR A 27 -2.66 13.75 12.66
C THR A 27 -3.15 13.47 11.25
N LYS A 28 -4.05 14.31 10.71
CA LYS A 28 -4.59 14.15 9.35
C LYS A 28 -3.53 14.41 8.29
N ASP A 29 -2.65 15.39 8.54
CA ASP A 29 -1.50 15.65 7.65
C ASP A 29 -0.55 14.45 7.65
N PHE A 30 -0.26 13.91 8.83
CA PHE A 30 0.63 12.75 8.99
C PHE A 30 0.07 11.49 8.32
N ALA A 31 -1.22 11.20 8.49
CA ALA A 31 -1.84 9.99 8.00
C ALA A 31 -2.30 10.06 6.53
N LEU A 32 -2.79 11.20 6.06
CA LEU A 32 -3.47 11.37 4.76
C LEU A 32 -2.97 12.56 3.94
N ALA A 33 -1.83 13.17 4.26
CA ALA A 33 -1.32 14.39 3.61
C ALA A 33 -2.40 15.48 3.47
N GLY A 34 -3.24 15.66 4.50
CA GLY A 34 -4.33 16.63 4.52
C GLY A 34 -5.42 16.43 3.45
N ARG A 35 -5.44 15.31 2.75
CA ARG A 35 -6.31 15.02 1.57
C ARG A 35 -6.11 16.06 0.46
N SER A 36 -4.86 16.36 0.11
CA SER A 36 -4.50 17.46 -0.80
C SER A 36 -3.75 17.00 -2.05
N LEU A 37 -3.47 15.70 -2.20
CA LEU A 37 -2.59 15.21 -3.25
C LEU A 37 -3.21 15.33 -4.65
N PRO A 38 -2.49 15.94 -5.62
CA PRO A 38 -2.94 16.04 -7.01
C PRO A 38 -2.75 14.70 -7.75
N LEU A 39 -3.43 14.56 -8.90
CA LEU A 39 -3.45 13.32 -9.69
C LEU A 39 -2.07 12.71 -9.99
N PRO A 40 -1.04 13.45 -10.44
CA PRO A 40 0.26 12.85 -10.71
C PRO A 40 0.91 12.23 -9.46
N VAL A 41 0.74 12.88 -8.30
CA VAL A 41 1.29 12.40 -7.02
C VAL A 41 0.52 11.17 -6.53
N VAL A 42 -0.83 11.17 -6.63
CA VAL A 42 -1.63 9.98 -6.28
C VAL A 42 -1.27 8.80 -7.18
N THR A 43 -1.14 9.01 -8.49
CA THR A 43 -0.71 7.96 -9.43
C THR A 43 0.67 7.42 -9.05
N ALA A 44 1.61 8.31 -8.75
CA ALA A 44 2.96 7.93 -8.36
C ALA A 44 3.00 7.14 -7.06
N THR A 45 2.30 7.60 -6.02
CA THR A 45 2.32 6.91 -4.73
C THR A 45 1.56 5.57 -4.76
N VAL A 46 0.51 5.44 -5.59
CA VAL A 46 -0.15 4.14 -5.84
C VAL A 46 0.82 3.17 -6.53
N PHE A 47 1.50 3.61 -7.59
CA PHE A 47 2.51 2.81 -8.28
C PHE A 47 3.67 2.43 -7.36
N ALA A 48 4.32 3.43 -6.75
CA ALA A 48 5.58 3.26 -6.04
C ALA A 48 5.44 2.49 -4.71
N THR A 49 4.26 2.52 -4.09
CA THR A 49 3.99 1.71 -2.89
C THR A 49 4.08 0.22 -3.18
N TRP A 50 3.65 -0.19 -4.36
CA TRP A 50 3.59 -1.60 -4.77
C TRP A 50 4.78 -2.03 -5.62
N PHE A 51 5.50 -1.08 -6.23
CA PHE A 51 6.69 -1.36 -7.01
C PHE A 51 7.93 -1.38 -6.10
N GLY A 52 8.11 -2.45 -5.34
CA GLY A 52 9.16 -2.62 -4.35
C GLY A 52 10.15 -3.74 -4.68
N ALA A 53 10.74 -4.28 -3.63
CA ALA A 53 11.68 -5.41 -3.74
C ALA A 53 11.02 -6.65 -4.32
N GLU A 54 9.75 -6.88 -3.98
CA GLU A 54 8.99 -8.02 -4.49
C GLU A 54 8.91 -8.01 -6.01
N THR A 55 8.60 -6.86 -6.62
CA THR A 55 8.48 -6.75 -8.07
C THR A 55 9.83 -6.88 -8.78
N VAL A 56 10.86 -6.18 -8.26
CA VAL A 56 12.18 -6.13 -8.92
C VAL A 56 12.99 -7.40 -8.68
N LEU A 57 12.98 -7.95 -7.48
CA LEU A 57 13.79 -9.12 -7.10
C LEU A 57 12.96 -10.41 -7.00
N GLY A 58 11.77 -10.34 -6.37
CA GLY A 58 10.95 -11.50 -6.10
C GLY A 58 10.21 -12.03 -7.33
N VAL A 59 9.39 -11.19 -7.95
CA VAL A 59 8.60 -11.55 -9.14
C VAL A 59 9.51 -11.90 -10.31
N SER A 60 10.55 -11.10 -10.56
CA SER A 60 11.52 -11.36 -11.63
C SER A 60 12.22 -12.70 -11.45
N ALA A 61 12.63 -13.05 -10.23
CA ALA A 61 13.23 -14.33 -9.89
C ALA A 61 12.26 -15.51 -10.09
N THR A 62 11.00 -15.34 -9.66
CA THR A 62 9.95 -16.35 -9.82
C THR A 62 9.61 -16.55 -11.30
N PHE A 63 9.54 -15.46 -12.09
CA PHE A 63 9.31 -15.55 -13.53
C PHE A 63 10.40 -16.36 -14.26
N VAL A 64 11.65 -16.10 -13.95
CA VAL A 64 12.77 -16.85 -14.56
C VAL A 64 12.67 -18.33 -14.23
N LYS A 65 12.30 -18.69 -13.01
CA LYS A 65 12.15 -20.06 -12.55
C LYS A 65 10.88 -20.74 -13.11
N ASP A 66 9.73 -20.11 -12.93
CA ASP A 66 8.42 -20.76 -13.09
C ASP A 66 7.58 -20.18 -14.25
N GLY A 67 8.06 -19.12 -14.92
CA GLY A 67 7.33 -18.44 -16.02
C GLY A 67 6.16 -17.59 -15.53
N LEU A 68 5.30 -17.16 -16.48
CA LEU A 68 4.12 -16.32 -16.18
C LEU A 68 3.11 -17.01 -15.28
N GLY A 69 2.96 -18.32 -15.36
CA GLY A 69 2.08 -19.09 -14.48
C GLY A 69 2.50 -19.06 -13.00
N GLY A 70 3.79 -18.81 -12.71
CA GLY A 70 4.32 -18.67 -11.35
C GLY A 70 4.10 -17.29 -10.72
N VAL A 71 3.77 -16.26 -11.52
CA VAL A 71 3.64 -14.85 -11.08
C VAL A 71 2.21 -14.32 -11.20
N VAL A 72 1.23 -15.21 -11.10
CA VAL A 72 -0.21 -14.85 -11.24
C VAL A 72 -0.66 -13.84 -10.17
N GLY A 73 -0.16 -13.97 -8.94
CA GLY A 73 -0.48 -13.04 -7.87
C GLY A 73 0.05 -11.64 -8.14
N ASP A 74 1.31 -11.53 -8.56
CA ASP A 74 1.99 -10.29 -8.85
C ASP A 74 2.75 -10.42 -10.18
N PRO A 75 2.48 -9.59 -11.21
CA PRO A 75 1.74 -8.33 -11.17
C PRO A 75 0.24 -8.40 -11.45
N PHE A 76 -0.30 -9.55 -11.87
CA PHE A 76 -1.69 -9.61 -12.34
C PHE A 76 -2.71 -9.35 -11.23
N GLY A 77 -2.62 -10.06 -10.11
CA GLY A 77 -3.49 -9.84 -8.96
C GLY A 77 -3.27 -8.47 -8.31
N ALA A 78 -2.02 -8.06 -8.14
CA ALA A 78 -1.64 -6.78 -7.54
C ALA A 78 -2.20 -5.58 -8.32
N SER A 79 -1.99 -5.54 -9.64
CA SER A 79 -2.52 -4.46 -10.49
C SER A 79 -4.05 -4.44 -10.49
N MET A 80 -4.69 -5.61 -10.58
CA MET A 80 -6.15 -5.71 -10.52
C MET A 80 -6.70 -5.25 -9.18
N CYS A 81 -6.01 -5.52 -8.05
CA CYS A 81 -6.38 -4.96 -6.75
C CYS A 81 -6.50 -3.44 -6.82
N LEU A 82 -5.46 -2.75 -7.31
CA LEU A 82 -5.40 -1.29 -7.38
C LEU A 82 -6.48 -0.71 -8.31
N ILE A 83 -6.71 -1.35 -9.46
CA ILE A 83 -7.74 -0.94 -10.42
C ILE A 83 -9.15 -1.15 -9.84
N LEU A 84 -9.42 -2.32 -9.26
CA LEU A 84 -10.71 -2.60 -8.64
C LEU A 84 -10.97 -1.72 -7.42
N ALA A 85 -9.95 -1.46 -6.59
CA ALA A 85 -10.02 -0.53 -5.48
C ALA A 85 -10.39 0.88 -5.97
N GLY A 86 -9.76 1.34 -7.05
CA GLY A 86 -10.08 2.63 -7.68
C GLY A 86 -11.51 2.71 -8.22
N LEU A 87 -11.95 1.70 -8.98
CA LEU A 87 -13.25 1.73 -9.65
C LEU A 87 -14.42 1.50 -8.71
N PHE A 88 -14.31 0.57 -7.79
CA PHE A 88 -15.44 0.11 -6.99
C PHE A 88 -15.40 0.63 -5.55
N PHE A 89 -14.25 0.75 -4.93
CA PHE A 89 -14.15 1.09 -3.51
C PHE A 89 -13.88 2.57 -3.26
N ALA A 90 -13.02 3.21 -4.06
CA ALA A 90 -12.63 4.60 -3.88
C ALA A 90 -13.82 5.57 -3.83
N PRO A 91 -14.83 5.51 -4.72
CA PRO A 91 -15.96 6.46 -4.65
C PRO A 91 -16.70 6.40 -3.32
N LYS A 92 -16.92 5.20 -2.80
CA LYS A 92 -17.66 5.01 -1.54
C LYS A 92 -16.84 5.36 -0.31
N LEU A 93 -15.60 4.87 -0.23
CA LEU A 93 -14.72 5.09 0.91
C LEU A 93 -14.25 6.55 1.02
N TYR A 94 -13.97 7.19 -0.12
CA TYR A 94 -13.55 8.59 -0.16
C TYR A 94 -14.59 9.53 0.44
N ARG A 95 -15.89 9.33 0.10
CA ARG A 95 -17.03 10.15 0.60
C ARG A 95 -17.24 10.03 2.09
N MET A 96 -16.82 8.92 2.72
CA MET A 96 -17.01 8.71 4.16
C MET A 96 -16.08 9.59 5.03
N GLY A 97 -15.02 10.16 4.47
CA GLY A 97 -14.13 11.09 5.18
C GLY A 97 -13.31 10.47 6.31
N LEU A 98 -13.14 9.15 6.35
CA LEU A 98 -12.50 8.40 7.41
C LEU A 98 -10.97 8.56 7.38
N LEU A 99 -10.31 8.32 8.51
CA LEU A 99 -8.86 8.37 8.64
C LEU A 99 -8.19 7.04 8.27
N THR A 100 -8.84 5.93 8.62
CA THR A 100 -8.34 4.57 8.37
C THR A 100 -9.44 3.68 7.79
N ILE A 101 -9.02 2.56 7.17
CA ILE A 101 -9.97 1.52 6.74
C ILE A 101 -10.64 0.85 7.95
N GLY A 102 -9.98 0.80 9.12
CA GLY A 102 -10.55 0.31 10.36
C GLY A 102 -11.78 1.09 10.80
N ASP A 103 -11.77 2.42 10.63
CA ASP A 103 -12.93 3.28 10.94
C ASP A 103 -14.16 2.90 10.14
N TYR A 104 -13.98 2.41 8.89
CA TYR A 104 -15.09 1.89 8.08
C TYR A 104 -15.80 0.74 8.79
N TYR A 105 -15.04 -0.23 9.33
CA TYR A 105 -15.64 -1.39 10.01
C TYR A 105 -16.37 -0.97 11.28
N ARG A 106 -15.84 0.02 12.03
CA ARG A 106 -16.53 0.60 13.19
C ARG A 106 -17.86 1.25 12.83
N VAL A 107 -17.85 2.10 11.80
CA VAL A 107 -19.05 2.83 11.37
C VAL A 107 -20.09 1.87 10.77
N ARG A 108 -19.64 0.85 10.05
CA ARG A 108 -20.54 -0.08 9.35
C ARG A 108 -21.07 -1.19 10.26
N TYR A 109 -20.28 -1.62 11.22
CA TYR A 109 -20.59 -2.74 12.12
C TYR A 109 -20.47 -2.30 13.59
N ASP A 110 -19.36 -2.59 14.22
CA ASP A 110 -19.09 -2.18 15.60
C ASP A 110 -17.59 -2.14 15.93
N ARG A 111 -17.27 -1.84 17.19
CA ARG A 111 -15.90 -1.76 17.69
C ARG A 111 -15.15 -3.10 17.64
N THR A 112 -15.83 -4.22 17.84
CA THR A 112 -15.18 -5.54 17.83
C THR A 112 -14.73 -5.91 16.41
N VAL A 113 -15.58 -5.69 15.40
CA VAL A 113 -15.22 -5.89 13.99
C VAL A 113 -14.06 -4.98 13.60
N GLU A 114 -14.08 -3.71 14.01
CA GLU A 114 -12.96 -2.77 13.80
C GLU A 114 -11.65 -3.31 14.35
N VAL A 115 -11.62 -3.73 15.60
CA VAL A 115 -10.39 -4.19 16.28
C VAL A 115 -9.86 -5.47 15.64
N VAL A 116 -10.71 -6.46 15.39
CA VAL A 116 -10.29 -7.74 14.80
C VAL A 116 -9.76 -7.55 13.38
N THR A 117 -10.46 -6.79 12.54
CA THR A 117 -9.98 -6.50 11.17
C THR A 117 -8.71 -5.67 11.18
N SER A 118 -8.58 -4.68 12.07
CA SER A 118 -7.38 -3.86 12.19
C SER A 118 -6.16 -4.68 12.66
N ILE A 119 -6.34 -5.61 13.59
CA ILE A 119 -5.28 -6.55 14.00
C ILE A 119 -4.86 -7.42 12.80
N ALA A 120 -5.82 -7.98 12.06
CA ALA A 120 -5.54 -8.79 10.88
C ALA A 120 -4.76 -7.99 9.81
N ILE A 121 -5.16 -6.73 9.59
CA ILE A 121 -4.48 -5.81 8.67
C ILE A 121 -3.05 -5.53 9.15
N VAL A 122 -2.83 -5.20 10.44
CA VAL A 122 -1.49 -4.94 10.97
C VAL A 122 -0.58 -6.17 10.86
N ILE A 123 -1.11 -7.36 11.17
CA ILE A 123 -0.37 -8.62 11.05
C ILE A 123 0.03 -8.88 9.59
N SER A 124 -0.83 -8.57 8.63
CA SER A 124 -0.54 -8.78 7.21
C SER A 124 0.69 -7.99 6.73
N TYR A 125 0.98 -6.83 7.30
CA TYR A 125 2.17 -6.06 6.94
C TYR A 125 3.48 -6.64 7.46
N LEU A 126 3.47 -7.52 8.45
CA LEU A 126 4.70 -8.07 9.03
C LEU A 126 5.58 -8.77 7.98
N GLY A 127 4.98 -9.60 7.12
CA GLY A 127 5.69 -10.28 6.05
C GLY A 127 6.15 -9.32 4.95
N TRP A 128 5.27 -8.41 4.52
CA TRP A 128 5.59 -7.49 3.42
C TRP A 128 6.73 -6.53 3.79
N VAL A 129 6.66 -5.89 4.95
CA VAL A 129 7.73 -4.98 5.39
C VAL A 129 9.04 -5.73 5.67
N ALA A 130 8.97 -6.95 6.22
CA ALA A 130 10.16 -7.79 6.43
C ALA A 130 10.86 -8.12 5.10
N ALA A 131 10.09 -8.34 4.03
CA ALA A 131 10.64 -8.54 2.69
C ALA A 131 11.41 -7.32 2.18
N GLN A 132 10.87 -6.11 2.37
CA GLN A 132 11.55 -4.86 2.00
C GLN A 132 12.84 -4.65 2.80
N ILE A 133 12.80 -4.87 4.12
CA ILE A 133 13.98 -4.74 4.99
C ILE A 133 15.07 -5.75 4.59
N LYS A 134 14.68 -6.99 4.28
CA LYS A 134 15.61 -8.03 3.80
C LYS A 134 16.25 -7.61 2.47
N ALA A 135 15.47 -7.03 1.57
CA ALA A 135 15.99 -6.53 0.31
C ALA A 135 16.97 -5.35 0.48
N LEU A 136 16.70 -4.43 1.42
CA LEU A 136 17.66 -3.37 1.76
C LEU A 136 18.99 -3.97 2.21
N GLY A 137 18.94 -4.97 3.10
CA GLY A 137 20.14 -5.70 3.55
C GLY A 137 20.92 -6.30 2.39
N LEU A 138 20.24 -6.99 1.49
CA LEU A 138 20.82 -7.60 0.30
C LEU A 138 21.50 -6.55 -0.60
N VAL A 139 20.82 -5.44 -0.88
CA VAL A 139 21.35 -4.38 -1.75
C VAL A 139 22.57 -3.71 -1.12
N PHE A 140 22.56 -3.40 0.18
CA PHE A 140 23.73 -2.83 0.86
C PHE A 140 24.94 -3.80 0.84
N ASN A 141 24.71 -5.09 1.06
CA ASN A 141 25.76 -6.09 0.94
C ASN A 141 26.37 -6.14 -0.46
N LEU A 142 25.54 -6.20 -1.49
CA LEU A 142 25.98 -6.24 -2.89
C LEU A 142 26.74 -4.99 -3.32
N VAL A 143 26.21 -3.79 -3.02
CA VAL A 143 26.82 -2.51 -3.40
C VAL A 143 28.17 -2.28 -2.71
N THR A 144 28.34 -2.81 -1.50
CA THR A 144 29.59 -2.69 -0.75
C THR A 144 30.58 -3.84 -0.99
N GLY A 145 30.24 -4.78 -1.90
CA GLY A 145 31.05 -5.95 -2.17
C GLY A 145 31.25 -6.87 -0.94
N GLY A 146 30.23 -6.94 -0.07
CA GLY A 146 30.27 -7.74 1.16
C GLY A 146 30.86 -7.02 2.38
N ALA A 147 31.32 -5.76 2.25
CA ALA A 147 31.88 -5.03 3.40
C ALA A 147 30.84 -4.75 4.50
N ILE A 148 29.57 -4.58 4.13
CA ILE A 148 28.43 -4.54 5.05
C ILE A 148 27.71 -5.90 4.94
N SER A 149 27.55 -6.62 6.06
CA SER A 149 26.76 -7.85 6.06
C SER A 149 25.28 -7.55 5.78
N VAL A 150 24.53 -8.58 5.35
CA VAL A 150 23.08 -8.43 5.07
C VAL A 150 22.35 -7.95 6.33
N GLU A 151 22.69 -8.46 7.51
CA GLU A 151 22.09 -8.10 8.79
C GLU A 151 22.32 -6.62 9.13
N TRP A 152 23.57 -6.14 9.01
CA TRP A 152 23.88 -4.72 9.22
C TRP A 152 23.24 -3.82 8.15
N GLY A 153 23.14 -4.31 6.92
CA GLY A 153 22.42 -3.63 5.85
C GLY A 153 20.92 -3.48 6.14
N MET A 154 20.28 -4.51 6.74
CA MET A 154 18.89 -4.44 7.21
C MET A 154 18.72 -3.38 8.31
N VAL A 155 19.62 -3.34 9.30
CA VAL A 155 19.59 -2.34 10.38
C VAL A 155 19.77 -0.93 9.83
N LEU A 156 20.75 -0.71 8.97
CA LEU A 156 21.05 0.58 8.36
C LEU A 156 19.88 1.06 7.50
N GLY A 157 19.37 0.20 6.61
CA GLY A 157 18.25 0.51 5.74
C GLY A 157 16.99 0.87 6.52
N THR A 158 16.68 0.10 7.57
CA THR A 158 15.55 0.40 8.47
C THR A 158 15.72 1.75 9.15
N ALA A 159 16.90 2.07 9.67
CA ALA A 159 17.18 3.35 10.32
C ALA A 159 17.00 4.53 9.36
N ILE A 160 17.47 4.41 8.11
CA ILE A 160 17.32 5.43 7.08
C ILE A 160 15.84 5.67 6.76
N VAL A 161 15.08 4.62 6.49
CA VAL A 161 13.64 4.73 6.18
C VAL A 161 12.87 5.32 7.35
N LEU A 162 13.16 4.87 8.58
CA LEU A 162 12.52 5.41 9.79
C LEU A 162 12.76 6.90 9.96
N THR A 163 13.95 7.40 9.65
CA THR A 163 14.32 8.80 9.89
C THR A 163 13.37 9.77 9.22
N TYR A 164 13.03 9.57 7.95
CA TYR A 164 12.12 10.49 7.25
C TYR A 164 10.64 10.13 7.40
N THR A 165 10.30 8.83 7.52
CA THR A 165 8.90 8.40 7.65
C THR A 165 8.31 8.80 8.99
N THR A 166 9.07 8.67 10.09
CA THR A 166 8.61 8.99 11.44
C THR A 166 8.20 10.46 11.60
N PHE A 167 8.88 11.36 10.92
CA PHE A 167 8.60 12.79 11.05
C PHE A 167 7.71 13.32 9.92
N GLY A 168 7.88 12.84 8.69
CA GLY A 168 7.20 13.37 7.52
C GLY A 168 5.88 12.69 7.15
N GLY A 169 5.59 11.49 7.69
CA GLY A 169 4.35 10.75 7.44
C GLY A 169 4.00 10.65 5.95
N MET A 170 2.71 10.73 5.63
CA MET A 170 2.21 10.59 4.25
C MET A 170 2.71 11.70 3.29
N PHE A 171 3.04 12.90 3.79
CA PHE A 171 3.65 13.93 2.93
C PHE A 171 5.04 13.51 2.45
N ALA A 172 5.89 12.99 3.36
CA ALA A 172 7.23 12.52 2.98
C ALA A 172 7.12 11.34 2.00
N VAL A 173 6.25 10.37 2.29
CA VAL A 173 5.98 9.23 1.42
C VAL A 173 5.57 9.70 0.04
N ALA A 174 4.56 10.56 -0.09
CA ALA A 174 4.02 11.00 -1.37
C ALA A 174 5.04 11.82 -2.22
N PHE A 175 5.82 12.70 -1.58
CA PHE A 175 6.87 13.47 -2.28
C PHE A 175 8.01 12.57 -2.77
N LEU A 176 8.47 11.66 -1.90
CA LEU A 176 9.52 10.71 -2.27
C LEU A 176 9.05 9.75 -3.34
N ASP A 177 7.84 9.19 -3.21
CA ASP A 177 7.25 8.27 -4.18
C ASP A 177 7.22 8.87 -5.59
N PHE A 178 6.85 10.16 -5.71
CA PHE A 178 6.83 10.83 -7.01
C PHE A 178 8.22 10.90 -7.66
N ILE A 179 9.24 11.29 -6.89
CA ILE A 179 10.63 11.39 -7.38
C ILE A 179 11.18 9.98 -7.64
N GLN A 180 10.95 9.06 -6.72
CA GLN A 180 11.45 7.68 -6.80
C GLN A 180 10.82 6.93 -7.97
N MET A 181 9.53 7.13 -8.26
CA MET A 181 8.89 6.59 -9.45
C MET A 181 9.61 7.02 -10.74
N MET A 182 9.97 8.31 -10.85
CA MET A 182 10.72 8.81 -12.02
C MET A 182 12.11 8.15 -12.13
N VAL A 183 12.81 8.02 -11.00
CA VAL A 183 14.15 7.36 -10.96
C VAL A 183 14.01 5.88 -11.35
N VAL A 184 13.01 5.17 -10.82
CA VAL A 184 12.75 3.76 -11.12
C VAL A 184 12.43 3.57 -12.61
N MET A 185 11.49 4.35 -13.14
CA MET A 185 11.07 4.22 -14.54
C MET A 185 12.21 4.54 -15.52
N CYS A 186 12.85 5.69 -15.36
CA CYS A 186 13.95 6.08 -16.24
C CYS A 186 15.15 5.13 -16.10
N GLY A 187 15.48 4.75 -14.87
CA GLY A 187 16.60 3.84 -14.61
C GLY A 187 16.40 2.46 -15.20
N LEU A 188 15.27 1.83 -14.95
CA LEU A 188 15.00 0.48 -15.47
C LEU A 188 14.81 0.47 -16.99
N LEU A 189 14.22 1.50 -17.60
CA LEU A 189 14.14 1.61 -19.06
C LEU A 189 15.53 1.77 -19.70
N PHE A 190 16.41 2.58 -19.09
CA PHE A 190 17.79 2.69 -19.54
C PHE A 190 18.53 1.35 -19.47
N ILE A 191 18.39 0.61 -18.37
CA ILE A 191 18.98 -0.74 -18.22
C ILE A 191 18.39 -1.70 -19.23
N THR A 192 17.09 -1.64 -19.51
CA THR A 192 16.43 -2.46 -20.52
C THR A 192 17.01 -2.20 -21.90
N TRP A 193 17.21 -0.94 -22.26
CA TRP A 193 17.86 -0.57 -23.52
C TRP A 193 19.29 -1.15 -23.62
N LEU A 194 20.07 -1.02 -22.55
CA LEU A 194 21.45 -1.53 -22.51
C LEU A 194 21.49 -3.06 -22.64
N ILE A 195 20.72 -3.79 -21.84
CA ILE A 195 20.71 -5.26 -21.81
C ILE A 195 20.10 -5.84 -23.11
N SER A 196 19.08 -5.20 -23.68
CA SER A 196 18.51 -5.65 -24.97
C SER A 196 19.55 -5.57 -26.09
N GLY A 197 20.45 -4.58 -26.06
CA GLY A 197 21.58 -4.51 -27.00
C GLY A 197 22.54 -5.69 -26.88
N MET A 198 22.70 -6.29 -25.72
CA MET A 198 23.57 -7.46 -25.48
C MET A 198 22.94 -8.79 -25.89
N THR A 199 21.60 -8.84 -25.99
CA THR A 199 20.82 -10.08 -26.22
C THR A 199 20.21 -10.15 -27.64
N GLY A 200 20.55 -9.24 -28.51
CA GLY A 200 19.99 -9.19 -29.89
C GLY A 200 18.61 -8.50 -29.97
N GLY A 201 18.24 -7.72 -28.94
CA GLY A 201 17.00 -6.95 -28.90
C GLY A 201 15.89 -7.58 -28.06
N VAL A 202 14.88 -6.77 -27.75
CA VAL A 202 13.73 -7.19 -26.94
C VAL A 202 13.01 -8.41 -27.55
N GLY A 203 12.82 -8.41 -28.88
CA GLY A 203 12.16 -9.51 -29.60
C GLY A 203 12.89 -10.85 -29.47
N ALA A 204 14.22 -10.85 -29.45
CA ALA A 204 15.02 -12.07 -29.30
C ALA A 204 14.83 -12.68 -27.89
N VAL A 205 14.78 -11.86 -26.84
CA VAL A 205 14.55 -12.31 -25.46
C VAL A 205 13.14 -12.89 -25.31
N ILE A 206 12.12 -12.22 -25.88
CA ILE A 206 10.73 -12.70 -25.83
C ILE A 206 10.60 -14.02 -26.59
N ALA A 207 11.17 -14.13 -27.80
CA ALA A 207 11.13 -15.37 -28.59
C ALA A 207 11.82 -16.54 -27.88
N HIS A 208 12.96 -16.27 -27.22
CA HIS A 208 13.66 -17.28 -26.42
C HIS A 208 12.83 -17.72 -25.18
N ALA A 209 12.17 -16.78 -24.50
CA ALA A 209 11.30 -17.07 -23.37
C ALA A 209 10.06 -17.88 -23.78
N ASP A 210 9.48 -17.56 -24.93
CA ASP A 210 8.35 -18.30 -25.51
C ASP A 210 8.73 -19.73 -25.86
N ALA A 211 9.86 -19.91 -26.59
CA ALA A 211 10.39 -21.22 -26.89
C ALA A 211 10.72 -22.07 -25.67
N ALA A 212 11.07 -21.43 -24.54
CA ALA A 212 11.28 -22.08 -23.25
C ALA A 212 9.98 -22.31 -22.44
N GLY A 213 8.81 -21.98 -23.01
CA GLY A 213 7.50 -22.15 -22.34
C GLY A 213 7.23 -21.18 -21.21
N LYS A 214 8.05 -20.10 -21.05
CA LYS A 214 7.93 -19.16 -19.92
C LYS A 214 6.76 -18.19 -20.05
N LEU A 215 6.22 -18.01 -21.27
CA LEU A 215 5.12 -17.09 -21.52
C LEU A 215 3.74 -17.72 -21.36
N GLN A 216 3.67 -19.01 -21.02
CA GLN A 216 2.40 -19.67 -20.75
C GLN A 216 1.82 -19.15 -19.44
N PHE A 217 0.69 -18.44 -19.52
CA PHE A 217 0.02 -17.85 -18.35
C PHE A 217 -1.05 -18.77 -17.76
N PHE A 218 -1.94 -19.31 -18.60
CA PHE A 218 -3.00 -20.20 -18.13
C PHE A 218 -2.52 -21.66 -18.00
N PRO A 219 -3.09 -22.42 -17.04
CA PRO A 219 -2.84 -23.85 -16.96
C PRO A 219 -3.09 -24.56 -18.30
N ALA A 220 -2.18 -25.44 -18.72
CA ALA A 220 -2.23 -26.09 -20.02
C ALA A 220 -3.41 -27.06 -20.16
N GLU A 221 -3.91 -27.61 -19.06
CA GLU A 221 -4.96 -28.60 -19.04
C GLU A 221 -6.15 -28.12 -18.19
N ALA A 222 -7.36 -28.47 -18.62
CA ALA A 222 -8.61 -28.14 -17.89
C ALA A 222 -8.84 -29.07 -16.68
N ARG A 223 -7.82 -29.22 -15.81
CA ARG A 223 -7.90 -30.00 -14.56
C ARG A 223 -8.11 -29.10 -13.37
N LEU A 224 -9.06 -29.43 -12.50
CA LEU A 224 -9.31 -28.68 -11.25
C LEU A 224 -8.04 -28.54 -10.39
N ALA A 225 -7.21 -29.59 -10.36
CA ALA A 225 -5.94 -29.58 -9.62
C ALA A 225 -4.96 -28.48 -10.05
N LEU A 226 -5.06 -27.95 -11.28
CA LEU A 226 -4.25 -26.86 -11.81
C LEU A 226 -4.95 -25.49 -11.71
N TRP A 227 -6.27 -25.48 -11.96
CA TRP A 227 -7.05 -24.23 -11.99
C TRP A 227 -7.37 -23.68 -10.61
N VAL A 228 -7.59 -24.55 -9.62
CA VAL A 228 -7.92 -24.11 -8.25
C VAL A 228 -6.74 -23.37 -7.61
N PRO A 229 -5.48 -23.89 -7.63
CA PRO A 229 -4.32 -23.14 -7.15
C PRO A 229 -4.08 -21.83 -7.93
N PHE A 230 -4.23 -21.87 -9.27
CA PHE A 230 -4.08 -20.70 -10.12
C PHE A 230 -5.05 -19.56 -9.74
N ILE A 231 -6.35 -19.88 -9.66
CA ILE A 231 -7.38 -18.91 -9.25
C ILE A 231 -7.16 -18.49 -7.79
N GLY A 232 -6.78 -19.40 -6.92
CA GLY A 232 -6.51 -19.12 -5.52
C GLY A 232 -5.35 -18.14 -5.31
N ALA A 233 -4.24 -18.30 -6.04
CA ALA A 233 -3.11 -17.39 -6.02
C ALA A 233 -3.52 -15.99 -6.54
N TRP A 234 -4.27 -15.94 -7.64
CA TRP A 234 -4.77 -14.69 -8.22
C TRP A 234 -5.67 -13.93 -7.25
N ILE A 235 -6.69 -14.61 -6.70
CA ILE A 235 -7.66 -14.03 -5.76
C ILE A 235 -6.97 -13.56 -4.47
N THR A 236 -5.97 -14.29 -3.97
CA THR A 236 -5.29 -13.95 -2.72
C THR A 236 -4.70 -12.56 -2.79
N MET A 237 -3.92 -12.25 -3.82
CA MET A 237 -3.33 -10.92 -4.00
C MET A 237 -4.41 -9.90 -4.41
N MET A 238 -5.25 -10.23 -5.38
CA MET A 238 -6.24 -9.32 -5.95
C MET A 238 -7.26 -8.83 -4.91
N LEU A 239 -7.88 -9.73 -4.17
CA LEU A 239 -8.96 -9.41 -3.23
C LEU A 239 -8.47 -9.19 -1.81
N GLY A 240 -7.46 -9.97 -1.37
CA GLY A 240 -6.90 -9.86 -0.02
C GLY A 240 -6.19 -8.53 0.23
N SER A 241 -5.74 -7.85 -0.83
CA SER A 241 -5.07 -6.56 -0.72
C SER A 241 -6.03 -5.36 -0.70
N ILE A 242 -7.28 -5.51 -1.15
CA ILE A 242 -8.24 -4.39 -1.19
C ILE A 242 -8.51 -3.78 0.21
N PRO A 243 -8.66 -4.55 1.31
CA PRO A 243 -8.88 -3.99 2.63
C PRO A 243 -7.61 -3.48 3.32
N GLN A 244 -6.50 -3.36 2.60
CA GLN A 244 -5.24 -2.87 3.17
C GLN A 244 -5.28 -1.36 3.44
N GLN A 245 -4.61 -0.96 4.53
CA GLN A 245 -4.57 0.44 4.94
C GLN A 245 -3.79 1.33 3.97
N ASP A 246 -2.75 0.83 3.30
CA ASP A 246 -2.01 1.61 2.30
C ASP A 246 -2.88 1.94 1.08
N VAL A 247 -3.66 0.99 0.56
CA VAL A 247 -4.62 1.23 -0.54
C VAL A 247 -5.63 2.31 -0.13
N PHE A 248 -6.19 2.19 1.07
CA PHE A 248 -7.10 3.19 1.63
C PHE A 248 -6.45 4.57 1.76
N GLN A 249 -5.22 4.65 2.28
CA GLN A 249 -4.50 5.91 2.44
C GLN A 249 -4.26 6.64 1.11
N ARG A 250 -3.87 5.92 0.04
CA ARG A 250 -3.64 6.53 -1.28
C ARG A 250 -4.93 7.08 -1.88
N ILE A 251 -6.02 6.32 -1.76
CA ILE A 251 -7.36 6.75 -2.18
C ILE A 251 -7.76 8.02 -1.43
N THR A 252 -7.66 8.00 -0.10
CA THR A 252 -8.20 9.08 0.75
C THR A 252 -7.27 10.29 0.88
N SER A 253 -5.99 10.18 0.50
CA SER A 253 -5.05 11.30 0.44
C SER A 253 -5.25 12.20 -0.79
N ALA A 254 -6.01 11.76 -1.79
CA ALA A 254 -6.32 12.53 -2.98
C ALA A 254 -7.11 13.80 -2.65
N LYS A 255 -6.92 14.87 -3.43
CA LYS A 255 -7.61 16.15 -3.25
C LYS A 255 -9.13 16.08 -3.49
N ASP A 256 -9.58 15.15 -4.33
CA ASP A 256 -10.99 14.92 -4.66
C ASP A 256 -11.23 13.46 -5.10
N GLU A 257 -12.50 13.06 -5.14
CA GLU A 257 -12.93 11.70 -5.50
C GLU A 257 -12.48 11.29 -6.91
N LYS A 258 -12.56 12.20 -7.89
CA LYS A 258 -12.14 11.91 -9.26
C LYS A 258 -10.65 11.62 -9.32
N THR A 259 -9.85 12.38 -8.57
CA THR A 259 -8.41 12.16 -8.43
C THR A 259 -8.11 10.83 -7.74
N ALA A 260 -8.86 10.45 -6.71
CA ALA A 260 -8.72 9.16 -6.04
C ALA A 260 -8.95 7.98 -7.01
N VAL A 261 -10.08 8.01 -7.74
CA VAL A 261 -10.40 6.97 -8.73
C VAL A 261 -9.36 6.90 -9.85
N ARG A 262 -9.10 8.03 -10.50
CA ARG A 262 -8.17 8.08 -11.65
C ARG A 262 -6.74 7.74 -11.23
N GLY A 263 -6.29 8.23 -10.08
CA GLY A 263 -4.96 7.96 -9.57
C GLY A 263 -4.73 6.48 -9.27
N SER A 264 -5.73 5.81 -8.67
CA SER A 264 -5.66 4.37 -8.41
C SER A 264 -5.67 3.54 -9.70
N VAL A 265 -6.54 3.86 -10.64
CA VAL A 265 -6.62 3.15 -11.94
C VAL A 265 -5.34 3.35 -12.75
N LEU A 266 -4.87 4.61 -12.87
CA LEU A 266 -3.63 4.90 -13.61
C LEU A 266 -2.40 4.29 -12.93
N GLY A 267 -2.29 4.40 -11.60
CA GLY A 267 -1.19 3.81 -10.83
C GLY A 267 -1.14 2.30 -10.96
N GLY A 268 -2.29 1.62 -10.83
CA GLY A 268 -2.40 0.17 -11.01
C GLY A 268 -2.12 -0.29 -12.45
N SER A 269 -2.58 0.46 -13.45
CA SER A 269 -2.30 0.16 -14.87
C SER A 269 -0.82 0.37 -15.20
N LEU A 270 -0.22 1.43 -14.68
CA LEU A 270 1.21 1.71 -14.85
C LEU A 270 2.05 0.62 -14.17
N TYR A 271 1.65 0.20 -12.96
CA TYR A 271 2.27 -0.91 -12.26
C TYR A 271 2.26 -2.19 -13.08
N PHE A 272 1.09 -2.56 -13.63
CA PHE A 272 0.95 -3.75 -14.47
C PHE A 272 1.95 -3.76 -15.63
N VAL A 273 1.97 -2.68 -16.40
CA VAL A 273 2.84 -2.59 -17.59
C VAL A 273 4.32 -2.61 -17.19
N PHE A 274 4.66 -1.89 -16.12
CA PHE A 274 6.06 -1.69 -15.75
C PHE A 274 6.67 -2.88 -15.01
N ALA A 275 5.87 -3.73 -14.37
CA ALA A 275 6.34 -4.94 -13.70
C ALA A 275 6.96 -5.99 -14.65
N PHE A 276 6.63 -5.94 -15.94
CA PHE A 276 7.28 -6.80 -16.94
C PHE A 276 8.74 -6.42 -17.23
N VAL A 277 9.14 -5.18 -16.90
CA VAL A 277 10.52 -4.71 -17.16
C VAL A 277 11.54 -5.49 -16.33
N PRO A 278 11.46 -5.61 -14.99
CA PRO A 278 12.39 -6.44 -14.24
C PRO A 278 12.31 -7.93 -14.57
N MET A 279 11.14 -8.46 -14.94
CA MET A 279 11.02 -9.84 -15.45
C MET A 279 11.81 -10.05 -16.73
N PHE A 280 11.68 -9.12 -17.69
CA PHE A 280 12.46 -9.12 -18.93
C PHE A 280 13.97 -9.10 -18.63
N LEU A 281 14.42 -8.21 -17.77
CA LEU A 281 15.83 -8.06 -17.41
C LEU A 281 16.40 -9.31 -16.75
N ALA A 282 15.67 -9.90 -15.80
CA ALA A 282 16.12 -11.12 -15.14
C ALA A 282 16.16 -12.31 -16.07
N TYR A 283 15.21 -12.41 -17.01
CA TYR A 283 15.23 -13.48 -18.02
C TYR A 283 16.36 -13.29 -19.05
N ALA A 284 16.62 -12.05 -19.46
CA ALA A 284 17.72 -11.72 -20.37
C ALA A 284 19.09 -12.15 -19.82
N ALA A 285 19.25 -12.21 -18.48
CA ALA A 285 20.46 -12.71 -17.84
C ALA A 285 20.85 -14.13 -18.32
N ILE A 286 19.85 -15.02 -18.49
CA ILE A 286 20.08 -16.40 -18.96
C ILE A 286 20.68 -16.41 -20.37
N MET A 287 20.32 -15.43 -21.21
CA MET A 287 20.87 -15.33 -22.58
C MET A 287 22.27 -14.72 -22.60
N VAL A 288 22.60 -13.85 -21.62
CA VAL A 288 23.93 -13.21 -21.50
C VAL A 288 24.98 -14.21 -21.02
N ASP A 289 24.69 -14.97 -19.97
CA ASP A 289 25.58 -16.02 -19.45
C ASP A 289 24.77 -17.22 -18.94
N PRO A 290 24.45 -18.20 -19.81
CA PRO A 290 23.62 -19.35 -19.46
C PRO A 290 24.21 -20.21 -18.34
N ALA A 291 25.53 -20.32 -18.25
CA ALA A 291 26.21 -21.17 -17.26
C ALA A 291 26.10 -20.57 -15.85
N LEU A 292 26.42 -19.30 -15.71
CA LEU A 292 26.35 -18.58 -14.43
C LEU A 292 24.90 -18.47 -13.95
N PHE A 293 24.01 -17.92 -14.78
CA PHE A 293 22.64 -17.63 -14.36
C PHE A 293 21.76 -18.87 -14.29
N GLY A 294 22.01 -19.90 -15.10
CA GLY A 294 21.35 -21.20 -14.99
C GLY A 294 21.62 -21.90 -13.64
N ASN A 295 22.82 -21.71 -13.06
CA ASN A 295 23.13 -22.18 -11.73
C ASN A 295 22.49 -21.28 -10.64
N LEU A 296 22.59 -19.96 -10.82
CA LEU A 296 22.08 -18.99 -9.86
C LEU A 296 20.55 -19.07 -9.67
N VAL A 297 19.81 -19.36 -10.76
CA VAL A 297 18.35 -19.61 -10.70
C VAL A 297 18.01 -20.77 -9.76
N LYS A 298 18.87 -21.77 -9.65
CA LYS A 298 18.65 -22.94 -8.78
C LYS A 298 19.07 -22.72 -7.34
N THR A 299 20.08 -21.87 -7.10
CA THR A 299 20.68 -21.65 -5.78
C THR A 299 20.05 -20.45 -5.07
N ASP A 300 20.02 -19.28 -5.72
CA ASP A 300 19.39 -18.04 -5.21
C ASP A 300 18.94 -17.16 -6.36
N SER A 301 17.74 -17.42 -6.84
CA SER A 301 17.16 -16.72 -8.00
C SER A 301 17.00 -15.20 -7.80
N GLN A 302 16.92 -14.71 -6.57
CA GLN A 302 16.79 -13.27 -6.27
C GLN A 302 18.07 -12.49 -6.62
N LEU A 303 19.21 -13.17 -6.70
CA LEU A 303 20.48 -12.56 -7.08
C LEU A 303 20.70 -12.48 -8.58
N VAL A 304 19.86 -13.09 -9.41
CA VAL A 304 20.02 -13.13 -10.89
C VAL A 304 20.14 -11.71 -11.45
N LEU A 305 19.17 -10.86 -11.19
CA LEU A 305 19.15 -9.51 -11.75
C LEU A 305 20.26 -8.62 -11.18
N PRO A 306 20.50 -8.53 -9.87
CA PRO A 306 21.63 -7.77 -9.35
C PRO A 306 22.99 -8.25 -9.85
N THR A 307 23.20 -9.55 -9.98
CA THR A 307 24.46 -10.13 -10.47
C THR A 307 24.68 -9.80 -11.94
N LEU A 308 23.63 -9.87 -12.79
CA LEU A 308 23.70 -9.43 -14.17
C LEU A 308 24.27 -8.01 -14.27
N ILE A 309 23.72 -7.11 -13.48
CA ILE A 309 24.13 -5.70 -13.49
C ILE A 309 25.56 -5.53 -13.00
N LEU A 310 25.96 -6.17 -11.91
CA LEU A 310 27.31 -6.03 -11.34
C LEU A 310 28.40 -6.60 -12.24
N GLN A 311 28.15 -7.73 -12.91
CA GLN A 311 29.18 -8.43 -13.68
C GLN A 311 29.22 -8.08 -15.16
N HIS A 312 28.08 -7.70 -15.76
CA HIS A 312 27.96 -7.54 -17.21
C HIS A 312 27.64 -6.10 -17.66
N THR A 313 27.60 -5.12 -16.74
CA THR A 313 27.35 -3.73 -17.12
C THR A 313 28.42 -2.75 -16.62
N PRO A 314 28.63 -1.61 -17.30
CA PRO A 314 29.58 -0.60 -16.83
C PRO A 314 29.10 0.04 -15.52
N VAL A 315 30.05 0.59 -14.74
CA VAL A 315 29.78 1.21 -13.42
C VAL A 315 28.67 2.24 -13.47
N PHE A 316 28.56 3.02 -14.53
CA PHE A 316 27.48 4.00 -14.70
C PHE A 316 26.09 3.34 -14.68
N ALA A 317 25.92 2.22 -15.39
CA ALA A 317 24.67 1.45 -15.41
C ALA A 317 24.39 0.80 -14.03
N GLN A 318 25.44 0.33 -13.33
CA GLN A 318 25.30 -0.18 -11.96
C GLN A 318 24.77 0.90 -11.02
N VAL A 319 25.28 2.14 -11.10
CA VAL A 319 24.81 3.28 -10.30
C VAL A 319 23.33 3.56 -10.57
N ILE A 320 22.92 3.59 -11.84
CA ILE A 320 21.52 3.83 -12.22
C ILE A 320 20.61 2.69 -11.70
N PHE A 321 21.01 1.44 -11.90
CA PHE A 321 20.20 0.30 -11.47
C PHE A 321 20.05 0.24 -9.95
N PHE A 322 21.14 0.30 -9.20
CA PHE A 322 21.06 0.23 -7.74
C PHE A 322 20.41 1.48 -7.12
N GLY A 323 20.54 2.63 -7.77
CA GLY A 323 19.77 3.83 -7.43
C GLY A 323 18.26 3.63 -7.61
N ALA A 324 17.84 3.07 -8.75
CA ALA A 324 16.44 2.75 -9.03
C ALA A 324 15.90 1.65 -8.08
N LEU A 325 16.69 0.60 -7.83
CA LEU A 325 16.32 -0.47 -6.92
C LEU A 325 16.14 0.03 -5.48
N LEU A 326 17.08 0.84 -4.99
CA LEU A 326 16.95 1.46 -3.66
C LEU A 326 15.75 2.42 -3.61
N ALA A 327 15.50 3.18 -4.67
CA ALA A 327 14.32 4.04 -4.77
C ALA A 327 13.03 3.22 -4.58
N ALA A 328 12.90 2.13 -5.32
CA ALA A 328 11.74 1.24 -5.25
C ALA A 328 11.56 0.65 -3.84
N ILE A 329 12.62 0.08 -3.27
CA ILE A 329 12.56 -0.55 -1.95
C ILE A 329 12.25 0.48 -0.85
N MET A 330 12.86 1.66 -0.88
CA MET A 330 12.66 2.71 0.14
C MET A 330 11.25 3.29 0.07
N SER A 331 10.70 3.50 -1.13
CA SER A 331 9.32 3.93 -1.32
C SER A 331 8.34 2.92 -0.72
N CYS A 332 8.42 1.67 -1.13
CA CYS A 332 7.58 0.59 -0.62
C CYS A 332 7.74 0.44 0.90
N SER A 333 8.97 0.46 1.44
CA SER A 333 9.25 0.33 2.88
C SER A 333 8.59 1.45 3.69
N SER A 334 8.73 2.70 3.28
CA SER A 334 8.16 3.85 4.01
C SER A 334 6.64 3.81 4.03
N ALA A 335 6.04 3.46 2.91
CA ALA A 335 4.61 3.34 2.73
C ALA A 335 4.02 2.22 3.60
N THR A 336 4.64 1.05 3.57
CA THR A 336 4.18 -0.15 4.29
C THR A 336 4.52 -0.13 5.79
N LEU A 337 5.46 0.70 6.24
CA LEU A 337 5.69 1.00 7.65
C LEU A 337 4.64 2.01 8.19
N LEU A 338 4.30 3.03 7.41
CA LEU A 338 3.35 4.06 7.82
C LEU A 338 1.93 3.51 7.98
N ALA A 339 1.45 2.73 7.02
CA ALA A 339 0.06 2.27 6.95
C ALA A 339 -0.39 1.47 8.21
N PRO A 340 0.30 0.39 8.62
CA PRO A 340 -0.09 -0.38 9.80
C PRO A 340 0.08 0.42 11.10
N SER A 341 1.05 1.33 11.17
CA SER A 341 1.28 2.18 12.35
C SER A 341 0.14 3.15 12.58
N VAL A 342 -0.40 3.74 11.51
CA VAL A 342 -1.58 4.61 11.56
C VAL A 342 -2.82 3.81 11.97
N SER A 343 -3.05 2.65 11.33
CA SER A 343 -4.18 1.78 11.66
C SER A 343 -4.11 1.28 13.11
N PHE A 344 -2.95 0.82 13.57
CA PHE A 344 -2.76 0.39 14.96
C PHE A 344 -3.07 1.52 15.94
N SER A 345 -2.55 2.71 15.70
CA SER A 345 -2.72 3.86 16.58
C SER A 345 -4.19 4.31 16.64
N GLU A 346 -4.85 4.47 15.48
CA GLU A 346 -6.25 4.96 15.41
C GLU A 346 -7.23 3.90 15.89
N ASN A 347 -7.13 2.68 15.39
CA ASN A 347 -8.16 1.67 15.59
C ASN A 347 -7.93 0.80 16.83
N ILE A 348 -6.73 0.79 17.42
CA ILE A 348 -6.45 0.00 18.61
C ILE A 348 -6.12 0.93 19.79
N VAL A 349 -5.02 1.70 19.73
CA VAL A 349 -4.52 2.47 20.88
C VAL A 349 -5.48 3.57 21.30
N LYS A 350 -6.03 4.33 20.37
CA LYS A 350 -6.97 5.43 20.64
C LYS A 350 -8.23 4.97 21.38
N GLY A 351 -8.64 3.72 21.16
CA GLY A 351 -9.78 3.13 21.87
C GLY A 351 -9.57 2.99 23.37
N PHE A 352 -8.33 2.84 23.84
CA PHE A 352 -7.98 2.81 25.27
C PHE A 352 -7.83 4.21 25.87
N TYR A 353 -7.54 5.22 25.04
CA TYR A 353 -7.28 6.60 25.48
C TYR A 353 -8.06 7.61 24.62
N PRO A 354 -9.41 7.65 24.73
CA PRO A 354 -10.25 8.45 23.83
C PRO A 354 -10.10 9.97 23.98
N GLY A 355 -9.51 10.45 25.06
CA GLY A 355 -9.33 11.88 25.36
C GLY A 355 -7.96 12.47 24.97
N MET A 356 -7.16 11.79 24.13
CA MET A 356 -5.85 12.30 23.75
C MET A 356 -5.95 13.56 22.86
N SER A 357 -5.13 14.57 23.17
CA SER A 357 -4.95 15.71 22.27
C SER A 357 -4.25 15.28 20.98
N ASP A 358 -4.50 16.00 19.88
CA ASP A 358 -3.93 15.68 18.56
C ASP A 358 -2.39 15.58 18.59
N LYS A 359 -1.70 16.47 19.32
CA LYS A 359 -0.23 16.41 19.49
C LYS A 359 0.24 15.14 20.18
N ARG A 360 -0.46 14.67 21.22
CA ARG A 360 -0.12 13.41 21.90
C ARG A 360 -0.40 12.22 21.00
N PHE A 361 -1.50 12.28 20.27
CA PHE A 361 -1.87 11.21 19.35
C PHE A 361 -0.89 11.09 18.17
N LEU A 362 -0.42 12.21 17.62
CA LEU A 362 0.66 12.23 16.63
C LEU A 362 1.95 11.58 17.16
N LEU A 363 2.29 11.85 18.44
CA LEU A 363 3.43 11.19 19.09
C LEU A 363 3.21 9.67 19.20
N VAL A 364 2.01 9.23 19.58
CA VAL A 364 1.66 7.79 19.62
C VAL A 364 1.84 7.15 18.25
N MET A 365 1.39 7.78 17.16
CA MET A 365 1.58 7.26 15.80
C MET A 365 3.06 7.10 15.45
N ARG A 366 3.90 8.08 15.81
CA ARG A 366 5.35 8.01 15.59
C ARG A 366 6.02 6.90 16.40
N ILE A 367 5.65 6.74 17.66
CA ILE A 367 6.15 5.65 18.50
C ILE A 367 5.70 4.30 17.94
N SER A 368 4.44 4.17 17.55
CA SER A 368 3.90 2.93 16.95
C SER A 368 4.66 2.55 15.68
N LEU A 369 5.03 3.53 14.86
CA LEU A 369 5.83 3.30 13.65
C LEU A 369 7.23 2.76 13.99
N VAL A 370 7.91 3.34 14.97
CA VAL A 370 9.23 2.87 15.42
C VAL A 370 9.14 1.48 16.01
N VAL A 371 8.18 1.22 16.89
CA VAL A 371 7.98 -0.10 17.50
C VAL A 371 7.66 -1.15 16.43
N PHE A 372 6.76 -0.85 15.49
CA PHE A 372 6.43 -1.74 14.39
C PHE A 372 7.67 -2.07 13.54
N ALA A 373 8.47 -1.07 13.18
CA ALA A 373 9.69 -1.26 12.41
C ALA A 373 10.72 -2.15 13.13
N LEU A 374 10.87 -1.99 14.45
CA LEU A 374 11.75 -2.86 15.25
C LEU A 374 11.26 -4.32 15.28
N VAL A 375 9.95 -4.53 15.46
CA VAL A 375 9.36 -5.88 15.41
C VAL A 375 9.60 -6.52 14.05
N VAL A 376 9.37 -5.78 12.98
CA VAL A 376 9.57 -6.30 11.62
C VAL A 376 11.04 -6.55 11.30
N LEU A 377 11.94 -5.68 11.77
CA LEU A 377 13.39 -5.91 11.65
C LEU A 377 13.81 -7.23 12.31
N LEU A 378 13.30 -7.52 13.51
CA LEU A 378 13.55 -8.78 14.19
C LEU A 378 13.03 -9.98 13.38
N ILE A 379 11.83 -9.85 12.77
CA ILE A 379 11.28 -10.88 11.89
C ILE A 379 12.18 -11.07 10.66
N ALA A 380 12.59 -9.98 10.00
CA ALA A 380 13.44 -10.02 8.82
C ALA A 380 14.79 -10.71 9.10
N LEU A 381 15.41 -10.39 10.24
CA LEU A 381 16.69 -10.98 10.67
C LEU A 381 16.62 -12.50 10.91
N ASN A 382 15.43 -13.01 11.29
CA ASN A 382 15.25 -14.44 11.61
C ASN A 382 14.52 -15.22 10.50
N SER A 383 14.00 -14.57 9.47
CA SER A 383 13.22 -15.21 8.40
C SER A 383 14.12 -15.93 7.39
N LYS A 384 13.77 -17.20 7.10
CA LYS A 384 14.38 -18.00 6.03
C LYS A 384 13.60 -17.94 4.72
N LEU A 385 12.44 -17.29 4.69
CA LEU A 385 11.60 -17.19 3.51
C LEU A 385 12.24 -16.25 2.46
N THR A 386 11.91 -16.49 1.18
CA THR A 386 12.26 -15.57 0.09
C THR A 386 11.42 -14.29 0.18
N ILE A 387 11.86 -13.23 -0.52
CA ILE A 387 11.12 -11.95 -0.60
C ILE A 387 9.70 -12.21 -1.12
N PHE A 388 9.55 -12.98 -2.21
CA PHE A 388 8.25 -13.31 -2.80
C PHE A 388 7.32 -14.05 -1.82
N GLN A 389 7.82 -15.09 -1.15
CA GLN A 389 7.03 -15.86 -0.17
C GLN A 389 6.56 -15.04 1.02
N MET A 390 7.40 -14.12 1.51
CA MET A 390 7.01 -13.22 2.61
C MET A 390 5.87 -12.30 2.22
N VAL A 391 5.91 -11.75 1.00
CA VAL A 391 4.85 -10.86 0.49
C VAL A 391 3.57 -11.63 0.20
N GLU A 392 3.65 -12.77 -0.47
CA GLU A 392 2.47 -13.61 -0.77
C GLU A 392 1.72 -14.03 0.49
N SER A 393 2.44 -14.37 1.55
CA SER A 393 1.83 -14.78 2.83
C SER A 393 1.06 -13.65 3.53
N ALA A 394 1.41 -12.40 3.26
CA ALA A 394 0.84 -11.22 3.90
C ALA A 394 -0.68 -11.07 3.67
N TYR A 395 -1.16 -11.41 2.47
CA TYR A 395 -2.55 -11.14 2.07
C TYR A 395 -3.54 -12.24 2.41
N LYS A 396 -3.07 -13.41 2.85
CA LYS A 396 -3.95 -14.55 3.22
C LYS A 396 -4.89 -14.20 4.36
N VAL A 397 -4.37 -13.55 5.41
CA VAL A 397 -5.17 -13.22 6.60
C VAL A 397 -6.24 -12.17 6.31
N THR A 398 -5.93 -11.15 5.51
CA THR A 398 -6.91 -10.11 5.16
C THR A 398 -7.98 -10.59 4.18
N LEU A 399 -7.63 -11.52 3.29
CA LEU A 399 -8.60 -12.17 2.42
C LEU A 399 -9.70 -12.87 3.23
N VAL A 400 -9.32 -13.63 4.26
CA VAL A 400 -10.26 -14.47 5.02
C VAL A 400 -10.97 -13.72 6.15
N THR A 401 -10.45 -12.56 6.60
CA THR A 401 -11.03 -11.82 7.73
C THR A 401 -11.67 -10.50 7.33
N ALA A 402 -11.01 -9.70 6.48
CA ALA A 402 -11.37 -8.30 6.26
C ALA A 402 -12.16 -8.08 4.95
N PHE A 403 -11.84 -8.81 3.88
CA PHE A 403 -12.40 -8.54 2.56
C PHE A 403 -13.93 -8.77 2.48
N ILE A 404 -14.43 -9.89 2.99
CA ILE A 404 -15.87 -10.21 2.94
C ILE A 404 -16.69 -9.18 3.73
N PRO A 405 -16.36 -8.83 4.97
CA PRO A 405 -17.07 -7.75 5.68
C PRO A 405 -17.00 -6.41 4.94
N LEU A 406 -15.88 -6.08 4.28
CA LEU A 406 -15.76 -4.84 3.50
C LEU A 406 -16.77 -4.81 2.34
N VAL A 407 -16.74 -5.83 1.48
CA VAL A 407 -17.57 -5.88 0.27
C VAL A 407 -19.05 -5.94 0.61
N PHE A 408 -19.44 -6.86 1.50
CA PHE A 408 -20.84 -6.99 1.88
C PHE A 408 -21.35 -5.74 2.61
N GLY A 409 -20.52 -5.12 3.45
CA GLY A 409 -20.87 -3.89 4.11
C GLY A 409 -21.11 -2.71 3.16
N LEU A 410 -20.35 -2.62 2.06
CA LEU A 410 -20.51 -1.57 1.04
C LEU A 410 -21.64 -1.81 0.05
N TYR A 411 -21.94 -3.08 -0.25
CA TYR A 411 -22.78 -3.42 -1.41
C TYR A 411 -24.04 -4.22 -1.08
N TRP A 412 -24.12 -4.83 0.11
CA TRP A 412 -25.28 -5.62 0.52
C TRP A 412 -26.00 -5.01 1.71
N SER A 413 -27.17 -4.46 1.50
CA SER A 413 -27.97 -3.77 2.52
C SER A 413 -28.37 -4.66 3.70
N ARG A 414 -28.43 -5.97 3.51
CA ARG A 414 -28.78 -6.95 4.56
C ARG A 414 -27.60 -7.40 5.39
N ALA A 415 -26.38 -6.96 5.08
CA ALA A 415 -25.19 -7.28 5.88
C ALA A 415 -25.36 -6.78 7.31
N THR A 416 -25.09 -7.64 8.29
CA THR A 416 -25.23 -7.32 9.72
C THR A 416 -23.93 -7.51 10.48
N THR A 417 -23.82 -6.95 11.68
CA THR A 417 -22.67 -7.15 12.58
C THR A 417 -22.50 -8.63 12.93
N GLN A 418 -23.61 -9.36 13.18
CA GLN A 418 -23.57 -10.81 13.39
C GLN A 418 -23.00 -11.56 12.18
N GLY A 419 -23.38 -11.14 10.95
CA GLY A 419 -22.82 -11.69 9.72
C GLY A 419 -21.31 -11.48 9.62
N ALA A 420 -20.83 -10.27 9.99
CA ALA A 420 -19.39 -9.99 10.02
C ALA A 420 -18.64 -10.87 11.04
N TYR A 421 -19.21 -11.11 12.22
CA TYR A 421 -18.63 -12.05 13.20
C TYR A 421 -18.52 -13.47 12.64
N PHE A 422 -19.61 -13.97 12.03
CA PHE A 422 -19.58 -15.30 11.40
C PHE A 422 -18.55 -15.37 10.27
N ALA A 423 -18.45 -14.34 9.43
CA ALA A 423 -17.47 -14.29 8.35
C ALA A 423 -16.04 -14.37 8.89
N MET A 424 -15.69 -13.52 9.86
CA MET A 424 -14.35 -13.47 10.43
C MET A 424 -13.98 -14.76 11.17
N THR A 425 -14.89 -15.27 12.02
CA THR A 425 -14.61 -16.46 12.83
C THR A 425 -14.51 -17.72 11.97
N LEU A 426 -15.44 -17.95 11.04
CA LEU A 426 -15.40 -19.10 10.14
C LEU A 426 -14.22 -18.99 9.16
N GLY A 427 -14.02 -17.83 8.56
CA GLY A 427 -12.92 -17.59 7.63
C GLY A 427 -11.56 -17.89 8.27
N LEU A 428 -11.30 -17.31 9.43
CA LEU A 428 -10.04 -17.48 10.15
C LEU A 428 -9.86 -18.91 10.67
N SER A 429 -10.90 -19.51 11.30
CA SER A 429 -10.81 -20.85 11.88
C SER A 429 -10.61 -21.91 10.80
N VAL A 430 -11.35 -21.83 9.69
CA VAL A 430 -11.22 -22.77 8.57
C VAL A 430 -9.86 -22.61 7.89
N TRP A 431 -9.42 -21.37 7.63
CA TRP A 431 -8.10 -21.13 7.07
C TRP A 431 -6.98 -21.72 7.94
N LEU A 432 -6.95 -21.41 9.25
CA LEU A 432 -5.93 -21.93 10.17
C LEU A 432 -5.99 -23.46 10.27
N SER A 433 -7.19 -24.05 10.31
CA SER A 433 -7.35 -25.50 10.34
C SER A 433 -6.79 -26.15 9.07
N CYS A 434 -7.07 -25.57 7.90
CA CYS A 434 -6.54 -26.08 6.64
C CYS A 434 -5.00 -25.90 6.56
N GLU A 435 -4.47 -24.77 6.99
CA GLU A 435 -3.03 -24.48 6.98
C GLU A 435 -2.25 -25.46 7.89
N VAL A 436 -2.81 -25.82 9.05
CA VAL A 436 -2.14 -26.68 10.03
C VAL A 436 -2.35 -28.18 9.73
N PHE A 437 -3.58 -28.60 9.44
CA PHE A 437 -3.96 -30.00 9.41
C PHE A 437 -4.12 -30.60 8.01
N VAL A 438 -4.58 -29.81 7.02
CA VAL A 438 -4.91 -30.34 5.69
C VAL A 438 -3.72 -30.25 4.74
N LYS A 439 -3.02 -29.10 4.71
CA LYS A 439 -1.83 -28.82 3.88
C LYS A 439 -1.99 -29.26 2.40
N SER A 440 -3.13 -28.96 1.80
CA SER A 440 -3.42 -29.33 0.42
C SER A 440 -2.74 -28.38 -0.55
N GLU A 441 -2.06 -28.92 -1.57
CA GLU A 441 -1.49 -28.13 -2.67
C GLU A 441 -2.56 -27.67 -3.68
N VAL A 442 -3.69 -28.38 -3.77
CA VAL A 442 -4.80 -28.06 -4.68
C VAL A 442 -5.76 -27.08 -4.04
N TRP A 443 -6.26 -27.41 -2.85
CA TRP A 443 -7.19 -26.56 -2.10
C TRP A 443 -6.41 -25.64 -1.16
N LEU A 444 -5.96 -24.51 -1.69
CA LEU A 444 -5.22 -23.52 -0.90
C LEU A 444 -6.04 -23.14 0.34
N ALA A 445 -5.41 -23.19 1.50
CA ALA A 445 -6.07 -22.96 2.80
C ALA A 445 -6.83 -21.63 2.84
N GLN A 446 -6.23 -20.55 2.28
CA GLN A 446 -6.86 -19.24 2.23
C GLN A 446 -8.07 -19.18 1.29
N LEU A 447 -8.12 -19.98 0.22
CA LEU A 447 -9.29 -20.05 -0.66
C LEU A 447 -10.47 -20.72 0.05
N VAL A 448 -10.21 -21.82 0.77
CA VAL A 448 -11.23 -22.50 1.57
C VAL A 448 -11.73 -21.59 2.70
N GLY A 449 -10.82 -20.90 3.39
CA GLY A 449 -11.17 -19.90 4.41
C GLY A 449 -12.01 -18.74 3.85
N PHE A 450 -11.67 -18.25 2.65
CA PHE A 450 -12.44 -17.21 1.95
C PHE A 450 -13.88 -17.66 1.64
N ILE A 451 -14.06 -18.88 1.13
CA ILE A 451 -15.40 -19.46 0.89
C ILE A 451 -16.17 -19.61 2.21
N ALA A 452 -15.51 -20.06 3.27
CA ALA A 452 -16.12 -20.15 4.59
C ALA A 452 -16.55 -18.79 5.13
N ALA A 453 -15.73 -17.74 4.95
CA ALA A 453 -16.07 -16.37 5.32
C ALA A 453 -17.30 -15.85 4.54
N PHE A 454 -17.35 -16.13 3.22
CA PHE A 454 -18.47 -15.75 2.37
C PHE A 454 -19.78 -16.41 2.85
N ILE A 455 -19.77 -17.72 3.10
CA ILE A 455 -20.92 -18.46 3.63
C ILE A 455 -21.30 -17.92 5.01
N GLY A 456 -20.31 -17.70 5.89
CA GLY A 456 -20.52 -17.15 7.22
C GLY A 456 -21.22 -15.79 7.21
N MET A 457 -20.82 -14.91 6.29
CA MET A 457 -21.44 -13.59 6.14
C MET A 457 -22.92 -13.69 5.76
N ILE A 458 -23.25 -14.55 4.80
CA ILE A 458 -24.64 -14.75 4.36
C ILE A 458 -25.46 -15.38 5.47
N VAL A 459 -25.01 -16.51 6.01
CA VAL A 459 -25.75 -17.26 7.04
C VAL A 459 -25.93 -16.38 8.29
N GLY A 460 -24.86 -15.77 8.81
CA GLY A 460 -24.94 -14.93 10.01
C GLY A 460 -25.84 -13.70 9.83
N SER A 461 -25.93 -13.14 8.61
CA SER A 461 -26.80 -11.99 8.34
C SER A 461 -28.27 -12.37 8.16
N LEU A 462 -28.57 -13.60 7.71
CA LEU A 462 -29.95 -14.07 7.49
C LEU A 462 -30.57 -14.74 8.72
N LEU A 463 -29.75 -15.27 9.64
CA LEU A 463 -30.21 -15.83 10.90
C LEU A 463 -30.84 -14.75 11.80
N PRO A 464 -31.71 -15.15 12.77
CA PRO A 464 -32.22 -14.22 13.79
C PRO A 464 -31.07 -13.48 14.49
N GLN A 465 -31.18 -12.15 14.50
CA GLN A 465 -30.10 -11.30 15.03
C GLN A 465 -30.10 -11.32 16.55
N LYS A 466 -29.03 -11.84 17.15
CA LYS A 466 -28.77 -11.80 18.60
C LYS A 466 -27.89 -10.59 19.00
N VAL A 467 -27.17 -10.01 18.03
CA VAL A 467 -26.36 -8.81 18.18
C VAL A 467 -27.17 -7.63 17.62
N GLY A 468 -27.34 -6.55 18.42
CA GLY A 468 -28.13 -5.39 18.03
C GLY A 468 -27.70 -4.82 16.67
N ARG A 469 -28.66 -4.43 15.84
CA ARG A 469 -28.38 -3.69 14.60
C ARG A 469 -27.82 -2.32 14.95
N HIS A 470 -26.50 -2.12 14.89
CA HIS A 470 -25.92 -0.81 14.80
C HIS A 470 -26.01 -0.37 13.33
N GLY A 471 -26.77 0.70 13.06
CA GLY A 471 -26.64 1.45 11.80
C GLY A 471 -27.68 1.24 10.72
N ALA A 472 -28.98 1.28 11.05
CA ALA A 472 -30.01 1.55 10.02
C ALA A 472 -30.69 2.92 10.29
N GLY A 473 -29.97 3.91 10.75
CA GLY A 473 -30.56 5.22 11.00
C GLY A 473 -29.54 6.28 11.36
N HIS A 474 -28.76 6.73 10.39
CA HIS A 474 -28.12 8.08 10.41
C HIS A 474 -27.42 8.31 9.08
N GLY A 475 -28.22 8.46 8.04
CA GLY A 475 -27.80 8.99 6.74
C GLY A 475 -27.81 10.53 6.66
N HIS A 476 -27.95 11.25 7.81
CA HIS A 476 -28.00 12.73 7.79
C HIS A 476 -27.61 13.33 9.13
N SER A 477 -26.37 13.21 9.59
CA SER A 477 -25.87 14.12 10.62
C SER A 477 -24.36 14.10 10.83
N ALA A 478 -23.56 13.67 9.84
CA ALA A 478 -22.11 13.85 9.89
C ALA A 478 -21.65 15.29 9.58
N HIS A 479 -22.58 16.19 9.24
CA HIS A 479 -22.26 17.60 8.93
C HIS A 479 -22.31 18.52 10.15
N ASP A 480 -22.97 18.14 11.25
CA ASP A 480 -23.18 19.05 12.40
C ASP A 480 -22.21 18.86 13.58
N ALA A 481 -21.35 17.84 13.54
CA ALA A 481 -20.40 17.61 14.64
C ALA A 481 -19.08 18.41 14.52
N HIS A 482 -18.85 19.15 13.41
CA HIS A 482 -17.63 19.93 13.21
C HIS A 482 -17.81 21.46 13.32
N THR A 483 -19.02 21.96 13.61
CA THR A 483 -19.28 23.40 13.72
C THR A 483 -19.46 23.93 15.15
N THR A 484 -19.33 23.09 16.20
CA THR A 484 -19.54 23.52 17.60
C THR A 484 -18.27 23.77 18.41
N HIS A 485 -17.07 23.81 17.82
CA HIS A 485 -15.83 24.10 18.55
C HIS A 485 -15.10 25.39 18.16
N THR A 486 -15.77 26.33 17.47
CA THR A 486 -15.16 27.64 17.15
C THR A 486 -15.97 28.85 17.64
N ALA A 487 -16.83 28.70 18.66
CA ALA A 487 -17.59 29.80 19.21
C ALA A 487 -17.52 29.88 20.76
N HIS A 488 -16.31 29.73 21.33
CA HIS A 488 -16.06 30.06 22.73
C HIS A 488 -14.62 30.52 22.92
N ASP A 489 -14.30 31.73 22.41
CA ASP A 489 -13.21 32.57 22.90
C ASP A 489 -13.27 33.95 22.23
N ALA A 490 -14.31 34.70 22.53
CA ALA A 490 -14.36 36.15 22.36
C ALA A 490 -15.52 36.70 23.16
N ASN A 491 -15.42 36.73 24.48
CA ASN A 491 -16.05 37.76 25.29
C ASN A 491 -15.62 37.65 26.78
N ALA A 492 -14.55 38.32 27.11
CA ALA A 492 -14.28 38.73 28.49
C ALA A 492 -13.50 40.06 28.45
N GLY A 493 -14.16 41.13 28.76
CA GLY A 493 -13.50 42.39 29.09
C GLY A 493 -14.19 43.61 28.49
N HIS A 494 -15.20 44.14 29.14
CA HIS A 494 -15.23 45.44 29.77
C HIS A 494 -16.67 45.84 30.17
N ALA A 495 -16.88 45.89 31.46
CA ALA A 495 -17.98 46.62 32.10
C ALA A 495 -17.61 48.10 32.24
N GLY A 496 -18.51 48.99 31.99
CA GLY A 496 -18.30 50.41 32.34
C GLY A 496 -19.30 51.37 31.69
N ASN A 497 -20.39 51.57 32.37
CA ASN A 497 -21.14 52.84 32.62
C ASN A 497 -21.75 53.70 31.51
N ALA A 498 -23.02 53.85 31.71
CA ALA A 498 -23.82 55.09 31.85
C ALA A 498 -24.47 55.78 30.62
N ALA A 499 -25.77 55.62 30.57
CA ALA A 499 -26.82 56.67 30.61
C ALA A 499 -26.91 57.70 29.46
N HIS A 500 -28.15 57.81 29.06
CA HIS A 500 -28.96 58.97 28.63
C HIS A 500 -29.32 59.12 27.14
N ALA A 501 -30.64 58.97 27.00
CA ALA A 501 -31.58 59.88 26.30
C ALA A 501 -31.52 60.05 24.76
N GLY A 502 -32.51 59.57 24.01
CA GLY A 502 -33.57 60.45 23.56
C GLY A 502 -33.60 60.74 22.05
N HIS A 503 -34.81 60.49 21.48
CA HIS A 503 -35.45 61.12 20.30
C HIS A 503 -35.06 60.67 18.89
N SER A 504 -35.93 59.89 18.28
CA SER A 504 -36.93 60.24 17.23
C SER A 504 -36.40 60.86 15.92
N HIS A 505 -36.77 60.27 14.84
CA HIS A 505 -37.47 60.75 13.60
C HIS A 505 -36.97 60.02 12.31
N ALA A 506 -37.94 59.31 11.75
CA ALA A 506 -38.49 59.43 10.39
C ALA A 506 -37.57 59.35 9.15
N HIS A 507 -37.89 58.38 8.35
CA HIS A 507 -37.90 58.21 6.86
C HIS A 507 -37.74 59.47 5.95
N PRO A 508 -37.57 59.39 4.60
CA PRO A 508 -37.59 58.25 3.66
C PRO A 508 -36.73 58.40 2.35
N HIS A 509 -36.87 57.43 1.47
CA HIS A 509 -36.73 57.40 0.00
C HIS A 509 -35.37 57.19 -0.69
N GLY A 510 -35.40 56.11 -1.52
CA GLY A 510 -34.60 55.66 -2.60
C GLY A 510 -34.34 56.65 -3.76
N PRO A 511 -33.88 56.27 -4.98
CA PRO A 511 -33.98 54.97 -5.68
C PRO A 511 -32.66 54.51 -6.40
N GLN A 512 -32.76 53.32 -6.96
CA GLN A 512 -31.86 52.80 -8.02
C GLN A 512 -31.84 53.65 -9.29
N PRO A 513 -30.80 53.57 -10.15
CA PRO A 513 -30.96 52.71 -11.31
C PRO A 513 -29.73 51.91 -11.79
N ALA A 514 -30.04 50.87 -12.51
CA ALA A 514 -29.21 50.05 -13.40
C ALA A 514 -29.02 50.71 -14.78
N PRO A 515 -28.57 50.02 -15.88
CA PRO A 515 -27.39 49.15 -16.12
C PRO A 515 -26.62 49.48 -17.42
N ALA A 516 -25.52 48.70 -17.69
CA ALA A 516 -24.87 48.35 -18.98
C ALA A 516 -24.40 49.45 -19.97
N PRO A 517 -23.49 49.23 -20.95
CA PRO A 517 -23.24 47.99 -21.72
C PRO A 517 -21.77 47.66 -22.06
N THR A 518 -21.56 46.46 -22.56
CA THR A 518 -20.44 46.03 -23.41
C THR A 518 -20.41 46.81 -24.75
N PRO A 519 -19.25 46.94 -25.52
CA PRO A 519 -18.83 45.83 -26.37
C PRO A 519 -17.32 45.75 -26.75
N LYS A 520 -16.96 44.59 -27.30
CA LYS A 520 -16.10 44.26 -28.44
C LYS A 520 -14.63 44.81 -28.47
N GLU A 521 -13.67 43.96 -28.43
CA GLU A 521 -13.01 43.28 -29.57
C GLU A 521 -12.32 42.02 -29.09
#